data_7c6667bfc2df5472d906dc897bae7a86
#
_entry.id   7c6667bfc2df5472d906dc897bae7a86
#
_cell.length_a   1.000
_cell.length_b   1.000
_cell.length_c   1.000
_cell.angle_alpha   90.00
_cell.angle_beta   90.00
_cell.angle_gamma   90.00
#
_symmetry.space_group_name_H-M   'P 1'
#
loop_
_entity.id
_entity.type
_entity.pdbx_description
1 polymer ?
#
loop_
_entity_poly.entity_id
_entity_poly.type
_entity_poly.pdbx_seq_one_letter_code
_entity_poly.pdbx_strand_id
1 'polypeptide(L)'
;MLRDMAEISNLEKKLRRAVIRDVDSSKLGEGTSMVDSTAAKETSANTSYTGKGGPAQMDINGTMAVLTAQNANIKKMLDGTKKSVSELLSEVEGSGGGMASFPDKWPTEGGTISSNYGVRTGPIEGGYDWHPGLDIAVDFGAPVYATAAGTIEQAGWNGGYGRYVRINHGNGYETAYGHMSGIAVAAGQKVIKGEIIGFVGSTGYSTGPHVHYEVLADGQNIDPFYVLKNR
;
A
#
# COMPACT_ATOMS: atom_id res chain seq x y z
N MET A 1 21.03 18.58 2.72
CA MET A 1 19.60 18.60 2.28
C MET A 1 19.36 17.84 0.97
N LEU A 2 19.89 18.23 -0.22
CA LEU A 2 19.69 17.46 -1.48
C LEU A 2 20.37 16.08 -1.48
N ARG A 3 21.47 15.90 -0.78
CA ARG A 3 22.19 14.63 -0.64
C ARG A 3 21.41 13.64 0.24
N ASP A 4 20.78 14.13 1.29
CA ASP A 4 20.02 13.34 2.25
C ASP A 4 18.70 12.83 1.62
N MET A 5 18.07 13.63 0.75
CA MET A 5 16.89 13.24 0.00
C MET A 5 17.15 12.10 -1.01
N ALA A 6 18.33 12.14 -1.67
CA ALA A 6 18.75 11.06 -2.58
C ALA A 6 19.04 9.75 -1.83
N GLU A 7 19.54 9.86 -0.61
CA GLU A 7 19.83 8.71 0.25
C GLU A 7 18.55 8.06 0.78
N ILE A 8 17.56 8.86 1.19
CA ILE A 8 16.22 8.40 1.59
C ILE A 8 15.50 7.70 0.42
N SER A 9 15.54 8.28 -0.78
CA SER A 9 14.97 7.66 -1.99
C SER A 9 15.64 6.31 -2.32
N ASN A 10 16.95 6.20 -2.11
CA ASN A 10 17.67 4.94 -2.30
C ASN A 10 17.33 3.88 -1.23
N LEU A 11 17.12 4.32 0.02
CA LEU A 11 16.69 3.44 1.11
C LEU A 11 15.25 2.93 0.90
N GLU A 12 14.35 3.79 0.44
CA GLU A 12 13.00 3.37 0.05
C GLU A 12 13.01 2.35 -1.09
N LYS A 13 13.81 2.58 -2.15
CA LYS A 13 13.99 1.62 -3.25
C LYS A 13 14.57 0.28 -2.77
N LYS A 14 15.50 0.30 -1.82
CA LYS A 14 16.05 -0.92 -1.20
C LYS A 14 15.01 -1.63 -0.34
N LEU A 15 14.22 -0.89 0.45
CA LEU A 15 13.16 -1.45 1.29
C LEU A 15 12.05 -2.09 0.44
N ARG A 16 11.60 -1.42 -0.62
CA ARG A 16 10.64 -1.97 -1.59
C ARG A 16 11.14 -3.26 -2.23
N ARG A 17 12.43 -3.30 -2.65
CA ARG A 17 13.04 -4.52 -3.23
C ARG A 17 13.19 -5.64 -2.21
N ALA A 18 13.43 -5.34 -0.94
CA ALA A 18 13.49 -6.33 0.14
C ALA A 18 12.12 -6.90 0.42
N VAL A 19 11.09 -6.05 0.58
CA VAL A 19 9.69 -6.47 0.81
C VAL A 19 9.16 -7.32 -0.36
N ILE A 20 9.45 -6.94 -1.62
CA ILE A 20 9.01 -7.70 -2.80
C ILE A 20 9.73 -9.06 -2.88
N ARG A 21 11.00 -9.15 -2.49
CA ARG A 21 11.74 -10.44 -2.46
C ARG A 21 11.19 -11.41 -1.41
N ASP A 22 10.73 -10.91 -0.26
CA ASP A 22 10.18 -11.76 0.79
C ASP A 22 8.73 -12.20 0.52
N VAL A 23 8.02 -11.52 -0.41
CA VAL A 23 6.65 -11.88 -0.83
C VAL A 23 6.63 -12.78 -2.07
N ASP A 24 7.79 -13.06 -2.69
CA ASP A 24 7.84 -14.00 -3.82
C ASP A 24 7.54 -15.43 -3.32
N SER A 25 6.30 -15.87 -3.55
CA SER A 25 5.76 -17.16 -3.13
C SER A 25 6.54 -18.37 -3.66
N SER A 26 7.44 -18.18 -4.64
CA SER A 26 8.36 -19.22 -5.12
C SER A 26 9.45 -19.60 -4.10
N LYS A 27 9.70 -18.74 -3.10
CA LYS A 27 10.68 -18.98 -2.03
C LYS A 27 10.10 -19.48 -0.71
N LEU A 28 8.79 -19.53 -0.57
CA LEU A 28 8.14 -20.16 0.60
C LEU A 28 8.35 -21.69 0.65
N GLY A 29 8.79 -22.30 -0.46
CA GLY A 29 9.14 -23.71 -0.53
C GLY A 29 10.61 -24.04 -0.19
N GLU A 30 11.52 -23.08 -0.23
CA GLU A 30 12.96 -23.32 0.00
C GLU A 30 13.44 -22.96 1.42
N GLY A 31 12.58 -22.35 2.25
CA GLY A 31 12.89 -21.97 3.63
C GLY A 31 12.95 -23.11 4.64
N THR A 32 12.73 -24.37 4.22
CA THR A 32 12.78 -25.54 5.10
C THR A 32 14.14 -26.26 5.14
N SER A 33 15.17 -25.78 4.43
CA SER A 33 16.48 -26.44 4.40
C SER A 33 17.57 -25.82 5.27
N MET A 34 17.25 -24.80 6.11
CA MET A 34 18.17 -24.30 7.13
C MET A 34 17.69 -24.64 8.53
N VAL A 35 17.43 -25.90 8.79
CA VAL A 35 17.50 -26.45 10.15
C VAL A 35 18.94 -26.90 10.31
N ASP A 36 19.69 -26.16 11.13
CA ASP A 36 21.07 -26.47 11.47
C ASP A 36 21.20 -27.96 11.80
N SER A 37 22.04 -28.66 11.06
CA SER A 37 22.30 -30.11 11.17
C SER A 37 22.90 -30.52 12.54
N THR A 38 23.15 -29.57 13.44
CA THR A 38 23.67 -29.83 14.77
C THR A 38 22.58 -30.16 15.80
N ALA A 39 21.31 -29.70 15.60
CA ALA A 39 20.22 -30.05 16.53
C ALA A 39 19.59 -31.44 16.22
N ALA A 40 19.83 -31.99 15.05
CA ALA A 40 19.29 -33.30 14.65
C ALA A 40 20.16 -34.49 15.12
N LYS A 41 21.32 -34.25 15.72
CA LYS A 41 22.26 -35.32 16.12
C LYS A 41 22.04 -35.85 17.52
N GLU A 42 21.26 -35.19 18.38
CA GLU A 42 21.06 -35.65 19.75
C GLU A 42 19.76 -36.44 20.00
N THR A 43 18.89 -36.61 19.01
CA THR A 43 17.64 -37.38 19.15
C THR A 43 17.64 -38.75 18.47
N SER A 44 18.80 -39.23 17.93
CA SER A 44 18.86 -40.53 17.26
C SER A 44 19.50 -41.66 18.11
N ALA A 45 19.34 -41.56 19.44
CA ALA A 45 19.69 -42.66 20.34
C ALA A 45 18.43 -43.33 20.87
N ASN A 46 18.15 -44.53 20.37
CA ASN A 46 17.17 -45.53 20.82
C ASN A 46 15.79 -45.54 20.14
N THR A 47 15.75 -46.04 18.93
CA THR A 47 14.60 -46.85 18.51
C THR A 47 15.10 -48.17 17.93
N SER A 48 15.14 -49.21 18.75
CA SER A 48 15.24 -50.57 18.31
C SER A 48 13.94 -50.94 17.59
N TYR A 49 14.00 -51.07 16.28
CA TYR A 49 12.89 -51.47 15.44
C TYR A 49 12.66 -52.98 15.59
N THR A 50 11.69 -53.40 16.40
CA THR A 50 11.14 -54.76 16.36
C THR A 50 9.88 -54.73 15.51
N GLY A 51 9.97 -55.27 14.30
CA GLY A 51 8.90 -55.28 13.32
C GLY A 51 7.67 -55.99 13.83
N LYS A 52 6.57 -55.22 13.99
CA LYS A 52 5.18 -55.65 13.83
C LYS A 52 4.41 -54.41 13.39
N GLY A 53 3.81 -54.44 12.18
CA GLY A 53 3.14 -53.34 11.54
C GLY A 53 1.92 -52.84 12.35
N GLY A 54 2.08 -51.68 12.95
CA GLY A 54 1.01 -50.81 13.44
C GLY A 54 1.28 -49.41 12.91
N PRO A 55 0.27 -48.51 12.79
CA PRO A 55 0.51 -47.17 12.34
C PRO A 55 1.51 -46.48 13.24
N ALA A 56 2.53 -45.84 12.65
CA ALA A 56 3.55 -45.11 13.38
C ALA A 56 2.85 -44.10 14.31
N GLN A 57 3.06 -44.26 15.62
CA GLN A 57 2.54 -43.32 16.61
C GLN A 57 3.27 -42.00 16.42
N MET A 58 2.56 -41.00 15.93
CA MET A 58 3.09 -39.66 15.68
C MET A 58 3.48 -39.06 17.03
N ASP A 59 4.74 -38.72 17.25
CA ASP A 59 5.15 -38.00 18.44
C ASP A 59 4.63 -36.56 18.39
N ILE A 60 3.39 -36.41 18.88
CA ILE A 60 2.68 -35.15 18.95
C ILE A 60 3.43 -34.14 19.85
N ASN A 61 4.07 -34.60 20.91
CA ASN A 61 4.78 -33.74 21.86
C ASN A 61 6.06 -33.17 21.23
N GLY A 62 6.84 -33.98 20.51
CA GLY A 62 7.99 -33.52 19.75
C GLY A 62 7.61 -32.53 18.65
N THR A 63 6.55 -32.83 17.89
CA THR A 63 6.04 -31.94 16.85
C THR A 63 5.54 -30.61 17.43
N MET A 64 4.82 -30.63 18.55
CA MET A 64 4.36 -29.41 19.24
C MET A 64 5.53 -28.57 19.77
N ALA A 65 6.59 -29.18 20.30
CA ALA A 65 7.78 -28.46 20.77
C ALA A 65 8.49 -27.74 19.62
N VAL A 66 8.65 -28.40 18.45
CA VAL A 66 9.23 -27.79 17.24
C VAL A 66 8.38 -26.61 16.73
N LEU A 67 7.06 -26.79 16.64
CA LEU A 67 6.14 -25.71 16.24
C LEU A 67 6.17 -24.53 17.20
N THR A 68 6.26 -24.78 18.49
CA THR A 68 6.35 -23.73 19.51
C THR A 68 7.66 -22.95 19.36
N ALA A 69 8.79 -23.62 19.13
CA ALA A 69 10.07 -22.98 18.90
C ALA A 69 10.09 -22.17 17.59
N GLN A 70 9.49 -22.68 16.51
CA GLN A 70 9.34 -21.96 15.24
C GLN A 70 8.47 -20.70 15.40
N ASN A 71 7.33 -20.80 16.11
CA ASN A 71 6.47 -19.66 16.39
C ASN A 71 7.19 -18.58 17.23
N ALA A 72 8.03 -18.98 18.20
CA ALA A 72 8.83 -18.05 18.97
C ALA A 72 9.87 -17.31 18.09
N ASN A 73 10.51 -18.02 17.15
CA ASN A 73 11.45 -17.42 16.22
C ASN A 73 10.76 -16.46 15.26
N ILE A 74 9.61 -16.82 14.69
CA ILE A 74 8.80 -15.96 13.83
C ILE A 74 8.39 -14.70 14.59
N LYS A 75 7.93 -14.83 15.82
CA LYS A 75 7.57 -13.69 16.67
C LYS A 75 8.75 -12.76 16.89
N LYS A 76 9.93 -13.30 17.23
CA LYS A 76 11.16 -12.50 17.40
C LYS A 76 11.57 -11.76 16.13
N MET A 77 11.48 -12.42 14.96
CA MET A 77 11.74 -11.78 13.66
C MET A 77 10.72 -10.66 13.37
N LEU A 78 9.45 -10.90 13.64
CA LEU A 78 8.38 -9.90 13.45
C LEU A 78 8.59 -8.69 14.36
N ASP A 79 8.94 -8.90 15.64
CA ASP A 79 9.21 -7.81 16.58
C ASP A 79 10.47 -7.01 16.19
N GLY A 80 11.51 -7.69 15.70
CA GLY A 80 12.70 -7.04 15.12
C GLY A 80 12.36 -6.18 13.90
N THR A 81 11.56 -6.71 12.98
CA THR A 81 11.12 -5.97 11.78
C THR A 81 10.26 -4.77 12.17
N LYS A 82 9.31 -4.92 13.10
CA LYS A 82 8.49 -3.81 13.62
C LYS A 82 9.35 -2.71 14.22
N LYS A 83 10.37 -3.08 15.03
CA LYS A 83 11.29 -2.12 15.63
C LYS A 83 12.07 -1.35 14.56
N SER A 84 12.65 -2.04 13.58
CA SER A 84 13.39 -1.39 12.48
C SER A 84 12.50 -0.46 11.65
N VAL A 85 11.26 -0.87 11.36
CA VAL A 85 10.29 0.00 10.66
C VAL A 85 9.94 1.22 11.51
N SER A 86 9.75 1.07 12.83
CA SER A 86 9.44 2.21 13.71
C SER A 86 10.62 3.19 13.83
N GLU A 87 11.85 2.69 13.85
CA GLU A 87 13.07 3.52 13.87
C GLU A 87 13.20 4.30 12.55
N LEU A 88 13.00 3.66 11.40
CA LEU A 88 13.00 4.32 10.09
C LEU A 88 11.88 5.37 9.97
N LEU A 89 10.69 5.07 10.50
CA LEU A 89 9.59 6.04 10.54
C LEU A 89 9.94 7.26 11.41
N SER A 90 10.59 7.06 12.57
CA SER A 90 11.00 8.16 13.45
C SER A 90 12.10 9.04 12.82
N GLU A 91 13.02 8.46 12.04
CA GLU A 91 14.02 9.21 11.27
C GLU A 91 13.38 10.05 10.16
N VAL A 92 12.39 9.49 9.45
CA VAL A 92 11.62 10.21 8.43
C VAL A 92 10.77 11.33 9.04
N GLU A 93 10.16 11.10 10.19
CA GLU A 93 9.42 12.14 10.95
C GLU A 93 10.32 13.26 11.43
N GLY A 94 11.52 12.93 11.92
CA GLY A 94 12.51 13.91 12.38
C GLY A 94 13.10 14.79 11.27
N SER A 95 13.06 14.36 10.02
CA SER A 95 13.56 15.12 8.86
C SER A 95 12.54 16.11 8.27
N GLY A 96 11.34 16.23 8.85
CA GLY A 96 10.37 17.33 8.59
C GLY A 96 9.72 17.38 7.20
N GLY A 97 10.00 16.40 6.31
CA GLY A 97 9.49 16.44 4.92
C GLY A 97 8.79 15.17 4.42
N GLY A 98 9.03 14.02 5.06
CA GLY A 98 8.64 12.74 4.46
C GLY A 98 7.16 12.36 4.60
N MET A 99 6.56 12.60 5.76
CA MET A 99 5.17 12.16 6.02
C MET A 99 4.09 13.15 5.56
N ALA A 100 4.41 14.45 5.50
CA ALA A 100 3.47 15.45 4.97
C ALA A 100 3.20 15.24 3.47
N SER A 101 4.13 14.60 2.76
CA SER A 101 4.07 14.33 1.31
C SER A 101 3.47 12.96 0.96
N PHE A 102 3.24 12.07 1.92
CA PHE A 102 2.66 10.75 1.64
C PHE A 102 1.13 10.83 1.60
N PRO A 103 0.48 10.39 0.50
CA PRO A 103 -0.95 10.61 0.26
C PRO A 103 -1.83 9.54 0.93
N ASP A 104 -1.77 9.43 2.27
CA ASP A 104 -2.48 8.42 3.05
C ASP A 104 -3.82 8.88 3.64
N LYS A 105 -4.19 10.17 3.47
CA LYS A 105 -5.49 10.68 3.91
C LYS A 105 -6.59 10.28 2.92
N TRP A 106 -7.77 9.92 3.44
CA TRP A 106 -8.97 9.71 2.61
C TRP A 106 -9.38 11.02 1.92
N PRO A 107 -9.69 11.00 0.60
CA PRO A 107 -9.94 12.23 -0.17
C PRO A 107 -11.30 12.88 0.08
N THR A 108 -12.19 12.24 0.83
CA THR A 108 -13.54 12.71 1.17
C THR A 108 -13.86 12.45 2.63
N GLU A 109 -14.93 13.06 3.17
CA GLU A 109 -15.47 12.68 4.47
C GLU A 109 -16.43 11.50 4.30
N GLY A 110 -15.91 10.28 4.50
CA GLY A 110 -16.67 9.05 4.28
C GLY A 110 -16.81 8.69 2.81
N GLY A 111 -17.94 8.08 2.45
CA GLY A 111 -18.21 7.53 1.12
C GLY A 111 -17.95 6.02 1.06
N THR A 112 -18.36 5.40 -0.04
CA THR A 112 -18.19 3.96 -0.30
C THR A 112 -17.39 3.76 -1.58
N ILE A 113 -16.51 2.76 -1.61
CA ILE A 113 -15.83 2.39 -2.85
C ILE A 113 -16.87 1.82 -3.81
N SER A 114 -17.09 2.50 -4.93
CA SER A 114 -18.00 2.07 -5.99
C SER A 114 -17.29 1.33 -7.11
N SER A 115 -15.99 1.57 -7.31
CA SER A 115 -15.17 0.83 -8.27
C SER A 115 -13.71 0.78 -7.81
N ASN A 116 -13.12 -0.40 -7.90
CA ASN A 116 -11.73 -0.64 -7.51
C ASN A 116 -10.77 -0.33 -8.65
N TYR A 117 -9.50 -0.13 -8.30
CA TYR A 117 -8.38 -0.11 -9.22
C TYR A 117 -8.22 -1.43 -9.97
N GLY A 118 -7.79 -1.39 -11.22
CA GLY A 118 -7.47 -2.56 -12.02
C GLY A 118 -8.52 -2.88 -13.09
N VAL A 119 -8.54 -4.13 -13.55
CA VAL A 119 -9.47 -4.58 -14.60
C VAL A 119 -10.89 -4.62 -14.06
N ARG A 120 -11.81 -3.97 -14.80
CA ARG A 120 -13.25 -3.93 -14.47
C ARG A 120 -14.10 -4.04 -15.74
N THR A 121 -15.41 -4.18 -15.56
CA THR A 121 -16.38 -3.94 -16.64
C THR A 121 -16.55 -2.44 -16.83
N GLY A 122 -16.42 -1.96 -18.06
CA GLY A 122 -16.57 -0.55 -18.40
C GLY A 122 -17.94 -0.01 -17.99
N PRO A 123 -18.01 1.17 -17.35
CA PRO A 123 -19.24 1.63 -16.69
C PRO A 123 -20.33 2.09 -17.65
N ILE A 124 -20.00 2.42 -18.90
CA ILE A 124 -20.95 2.97 -19.90
C ILE A 124 -21.10 2.04 -21.12
N GLU A 125 -19.99 1.66 -21.74
CA GLU A 125 -20.01 0.89 -23.00
C GLU A 125 -19.98 -0.63 -22.78
N GLY A 126 -19.72 -1.07 -21.55
CA GLY A 126 -19.47 -2.48 -21.26
C GLY A 126 -18.09 -2.92 -21.75
N GLY A 127 -17.81 -4.22 -21.70
CA GLY A 127 -16.48 -4.76 -22.02
C GLY A 127 -15.49 -4.62 -20.86
N TYR A 128 -14.24 -5.02 -21.09
CA TYR A 128 -13.18 -4.88 -20.10
C TYR A 128 -12.51 -3.51 -20.24
N ASP A 129 -12.34 -2.84 -19.12
CA ASP A 129 -11.70 -1.55 -18.98
C ASP A 129 -10.63 -1.61 -17.89
N TRP A 130 -9.54 -0.86 -18.06
CA TRP A 130 -8.52 -0.68 -17.03
C TRP A 130 -8.79 0.60 -16.26
N HIS A 131 -9.08 0.46 -14.98
CA HIS A 131 -9.34 1.56 -14.06
C HIS A 131 -8.05 1.99 -13.34
N PRO A 132 -7.49 3.18 -13.64
CA PRO A 132 -6.20 3.61 -13.09
C PRO A 132 -6.29 4.13 -11.64
N GLY A 133 -7.47 4.11 -11.03
CA GLY A 133 -7.72 4.68 -9.72
C GLY A 133 -8.79 3.94 -8.91
N LEU A 134 -9.34 4.65 -7.95
CA LEU A 134 -10.40 4.21 -7.05
C LEU A 134 -11.57 5.17 -7.17
N ASP A 135 -12.77 4.67 -7.42
CA ASP A 135 -13.98 5.50 -7.43
C ASP A 135 -14.66 5.46 -6.05
N ILE A 136 -14.86 6.63 -5.46
CA ILE A 136 -15.46 6.80 -4.14
C ILE A 136 -16.79 7.52 -4.31
N ALA A 137 -17.90 6.79 -4.19
CA ALA A 137 -19.25 7.33 -4.22
C ALA A 137 -19.53 8.10 -2.93
N VAL A 138 -19.91 9.35 -3.07
CA VAL A 138 -20.26 10.29 -1.99
C VAL A 138 -21.18 11.36 -2.56
N ASP A 139 -21.90 12.07 -1.72
CA ASP A 139 -22.90 13.06 -2.11
C ASP A 139 -22.33 14.15 -3.03
N PHE A 140 -23.14 14.52 -4.04
CA PHE A 140 -22.81 15.62 -4.95
C PHE A 140 -22.56 16.92 -4.16
N GLY A 141 -21.45 17.60 -4.44
CA GLY A 141 -21.07 18.83 -3.77
C GLY A 141 -20.33 18.63 -2.44
N ALA A 142 -20.14 17.40 -1.98
CA ALA A 142 -19.28 17.13 -0.82
C ALA A 142 -17.83 17.61 -1.09
N PRO A 143 -17.11 18.09 -0.06
CA PRO A 143 -15.74 18.55 -0.24
C PRO A 143 -14.78 17.42 -0.59
N VAL A 144 -13.82 17.74 -1.48
CA VAL A 144 -12.68 16.88 -1.84
C VAL A 144 -11.41 17.47 -1.27
N TYR A 145 -10.64 16.67 -0.58
CA TYR A 145 -9.46 17.09 0.16
C TYR A 145 -8.15 16.57 -0.49
N ALA A 146 -7.10 17.38 -0.39
CA ALA A 146 -5.74 16.95 -0.70
C ALA A 146 -5.32 15.84 0.28
N THR A 147 -4.89 14.69 -0.26
CA THR A 147 -4.51 13.51 0.54
C THR A 147 -3.12 13.63 1.16
N ALA A 148 -2.30 14.55 0.65
CA ALA A 148 -1.01 14.99 1.21
C ALA A 148 -0.74 16.45 0.87
N ALA A 149 0.26 17.06 1.51
CA ALA A 149 0.77 18.38 1.11
C ALA A 149 1.47 18.30 -0.25
N GLY A 150 1.39 19.36 -1.05
CA GLY A 150 2.02 19.38 -2.37
C GLY A 150 1.79 20.67 -3.14
N THR A 151 2.09 20.62 -4.43
CA THR A 151 1.85 21.72 -5.38
C THR A 151 0.87 21.24 -6.46
N ILE A 152 -0.14 22.03 -6.75
CA ILE A 152 -1.10 21.75 -7.81
C ILE A 152 -0.38 21.83 -9.16
N GLU A 153 -0.30 20.74 -9.89
CA GLU A 153 0.25 20.72 -11.26
C GLU A 153 -0.82 21.08 -12.29
N GLN A 154 -2.02 20.59 -12.10
CA GLN A 154 -3.13 20.82 -13.01
C GLN A 154 -4.42 21.07 -12.22
N ALA A 155 -5.20 22.07 -12.66
CA ALA A 155 -6.54 22.35 -12.17
C ALA A 155 -7.38 22.85 -13.34
N GLY A 156 -8.39 22.07 -13.78
CA GLY A 156 -9.20 22.43 -14.93
C GLY A 156 -9.94 21.25 -15.55
N TRP A 157 -10.38 21.40 -16.79
CA TRP A 157 -11.02 20.33 -17.55
C TRP A 157 -9.98 19.38 -18.16
N ASN A 158 -10.16 18.08 -17.99
CA ASN A 158 -9.27 17.05 -18.53
C ASN A 158 -10.07 15.89 -19.14
N GLY A 159 -10.54 16.07 -20.38
CA GLY A 159 -11.19 15.03 -21.18
C GLY A 159 -12.24 14.22 -20.40
N GLY A 160 -12.08 12.91 -20.39
CA GLY A 160 -12.96 11.97 -19.70
C GLY A 160 -13.00 12.14 -18.19
N TYR A 161 -11.97 12.70 -17.56
CA TYR A 161 -11.96 13.01 -16.12
C TYR A 161 -12.86 14.19 -15.74
N GLY A 162 -13.35 14.97 -16.73
CA GLY A 162 -14.13 16.16 -16.44
C GLY A 162 -13.31 17.26 -15.75
N ARG A 163 -13.85 17.87 -14.69
CA ARG A 163 -13.09 18.78 -13.83
C ARG A 163 -12.12 17.97 -12.96
N TYR A 164 -10.87 18.35 -13.05
CA TYR A 164 -9.73 17.54 -12.61
C TYR A 164 -8.71 18.39 -11.88
N VAL A 165 -8.13 17.79 -10.83
CA VAL A 165 -6.98 18.35 -10.10
C VAL A 165 -5.90 17.28 -10.04
N ARG A 166 -4.62 17.67 -10.28
CA ARG A 166 -3.43 16.85 -10.06
C ARG A 166 -2.49 17.57 -9.12
N ILE A 167 -1.98 16.84 -8.14
CA ILE A 167 -1.09 17.35 -7.09
C ILE A 167 0.21 16.58 -7.15
N ASN A 168 1.33 17.30 -7.21
CA ASN A 168 2.65 16.74 -7.00
C ASN A 168 3.03 16.90 -5.54
N HIS A 169 3.26 15.80 -4.86
CA HIS A 169 3.62 15.75 -3.44
C HIS A 169 5.14 15.71 -3.20
N GLY A 170 5.93 15.64 -4.27
CA GLY A 170 7.36 15.34 -4.16
C GLY A 170 7.63 13.86 -3.88
N ASN A 171 8.90 13.51 -3.76
CA ASN A 171 9.36 12.13 -3.46
C ASN A 171 8.79 11.05 -4.42
N GLY A 172 8.45 11.44 -5.66
CA GLY A 172 7.87 10.56 -6.67
C GLY A 172 6.37 10.30 -6.52
N TYR A 173 5.68 10.93 -5.54
CA TYR A 173 4.23 10.77 -5.36
C TYR A 173 3.44 11.90 -6.01
N GLU A 174 2.38 11.50 -6.71
CA GLU A 174 1.37 12.39 -7.25
C GLU A 174 -0.02 11.81 -6.97
N THR A 175 -1.02 12.68 -6.89
CA THR A 175 -2.42 12.26 -6.83
C THR A 175 -3.28 13.01 -7.82
N ALA A 176 -4.33 12.35 -8.28
CA ALA A 176 -5.28 12.92 -9.23
C ALA A 176 -6.72 12.72 -8.75
N TYR A 177 -7.55 13.71 -9.03
CA TYR A 177 -8.94 13.79 -8.59
C TYR A 177 -9.81 14.20 -9.78
N GLY A 178 -10.74 13.33 -10.16
CA GLY A 178 -11.63 13.52 -11.31
C GLY A 178 -13.09 13.74 -10.95
N HIS A 179 -13.88 14.03 -11.97
CA HIS A 179 -15.34 14.15 -11.98
C HIS A 179 -15.93 15.25 -11.08
N MET A 180 -15.11 16.21 -10.65
CA MET A 180 -15.52 17.28 -9.73
C MET A 180 -16.66 18.14 -10.28
N SER A 181 -17.51 18.68 -9.40
CA SER A 181 -18.51 19.71 -9.73
C SER A 181 -17.93 21.13 -9.73
N GLY A 182 -16.87 21.35 -8.95
CA GLY A 182 -16.15 22.61 -8.83
C GLY A 182 -14.72 22.39 -8.37
N ILE A 183 -13.80 23.27 -8.77
CA ILE A 183 -12.38 23.28 -8.37
C ILE A 183 -12.18 24.51 -7.48
N ALA A 184 -11.51 24.34 -6.33
CA ALA A 184 -11.25 25.39 -5.34
C ALA A 184 -9.80 25.91 -5.37
N VAL A 185 -8.94 25.34 -6.21
CA VAL A 185 -7.50 25.63 -6.28
C VAL A 185 -7.06 25.95 -7.71
N ALA A 186 -5.85 26.50 -7.86
CA ALA A 186 -5.26 26.83 -9.15
C ALA A 186 -3.91 26.15 -9.35
N ALA A 187 -3.50 25.92 -10.60
CA ALA A 187 -2.18 25.40 -10.92
C ALA A 187 -1.08 26.31 -10.34
N GLY A 188 -0.03 25.71 -9.78
CA GLY A 188 1.05 26.36 -9.06
C GLY A 188 0.76 26.67 -7.58
N GLN A 189 -0.48 26.53 -7.11
CA GLN A 189 -0.84 26.71 -5.70
C GLN A 189 -0.23 25.60 -4.86
N LYS A 190 0.31 25.96 -3.68
CA LYS A 190 0.71 24.99 -2.65
C LYS A 190 -0.50 24.70 -1.76
N VAL A 191 -0.68 23.42 -1.44
CA VAL A 191 -1.73 22.94 -0.55
C VAL A 191 -1.16 22.12 0.58
N ILE A 192 -1.82 22.16 1.73
CA ILE A 192 -1.50 21.28 2.85
C ILE A 192 -2.39 20.04 2.82
N LYS A 193 -1.97 18.97 3.48
CA LYS A 193 -2.77 17.76 3.66
C LYS A 193 -4.10 18.08 4.34
N GLY A 194 -5.22 17.68 3.72
CA GLY A 194 -6.56 17.95 4.20
C GLY A 194 -7.14 19.29 3.76
N GLU A 195 -6.46 20.06 2.93
CA GLU A 195 -7.02 21.28 2.32
C GLU A 195 -8.11 20.93 1.28
N ILE A 196 -9.17 21.71 1.23
CA ILE A 196 -10.23 21.53 0.22
C ILE A 196 -9.70 21.96 -1.15
N ILE A 197 -9.72 21.05 -2.10
CA ILE A 197 -9.24 21.26 -3.47
C ILE A 197 -10.38 21.35 -4.49
N GLY A 198 -11.59 20.96 -4.09
CA GLY A 198 -12.78 21.02 -4.94
C GLY A 198 -13.97 20.32 -4.30
N PHE A 199 -14.94 20.01 -5.12
CA PHE A 199 -16.22 19.42 -4.69
C PHE A 199 -16.62 18.26 -5.60
N VAL A 200 -17.22 17.25 -5.02
CA VAL A 200 -17.70 16.05 -5.71
C VAL A 200 -18.71 16.39 -6.78
N GLY A 201 -18.60 15.77 -7.92
CA GLY A 201 -19.52 15.95 -9.05
C GLY A 201 -19.74 14.66 -9.82
N SER A 202 -20.13 14.83 -11.07
CA SER A 202 -20.31 13.76 -12.07
C SER A 202 -19.97 14.31 -13.47
N THR A 203 -18.89 15.11 -13.57
CA THR A 203 -18.48 15.72 -14.85
C THR A 203 -17.59 14.75 -15.63
N GLY A 204 -17.57 14.89 -16.96
CA GLY A 204 -16.82 14.00 -17.84
C GLY A 204 -17.50 12.64 -18.03
N TYR A 205 -16.71 11.58 -18.10
CA TYR A 205 -17.19 10.20 -18.32
C TYR A 205 -17.56 9.55 -16.99
N SER A 206 -18.76 9.82 -16.50
CA SER A 206 -19.23 9.44 -15.18
C SER A 206 -20.71 9.06 -15.20
N THR A 207 -21.10 8.06 -14.42
CA THR A 207 -22.49 7.57 -14.31
C THR A 207 -23.24 8.14 -13.12
N GLY A 208 -22.58 8.84 -12.20
CA GLY A 208 -23.18 9.39 -10.98
C GLY A 208 -22.17 10.12 -10.09
N PRO A 209 -22.60 10.73 -8.99
CA PRO A 209 -21.72 11.46 -8.09
C PRO A 209 -20.66 10.56 -7.44
N HIS A 210 -19.39 10.85 -7.71
CA HIS A 210 -18.23 10.20 -7.07
C HIS A 210 -16.97 11.03 -7.28
N VAL A 211 -15.92 10.71 -6.55
CA VAL A 211 -14.55 11.12 -6.81
C VAL A 211 -13.81 9.96 -7.44
N HIS A 212 -13.27 10.17 -8.64
CA HIS A 212 -12.23 9.30 -9.19
C HIS A 212 -10.90 9.73 -8.61
N TYR A 213 -10.23 8.85 -7.88
CA TYR A 213 -8.99 9.14 -7.16
C TYR A 213 -7.86 8.23 -7.62
N GLU A 214 -6.73 8.83 -8.02
CA GLU A 214 -5.53 8.09 -8.42
C GLU A 214 -4.35 8.43 -7.52
N VAL A 215 -3.48 7.45 -7.31
CA VAL A 215 -2.15 7.62 -6.73
C VAL A 215 -1.12 7.16 -7.73
N LEU A 216 -0.13 8.00 -7.98
CA LEU A 216 1.02 7.65 -8.79
C LEU A 216 2.27 7.61 -7.92
N ALA A 217 3.11 6.61 -8.16
CA ALA A 217 4.44 6.50 -7.60
C ALA A 217 5.45 6.37 -8.74
N ASP A 218 6.40 7.31 -8.81
CA ASP A 218 7.40 7.41 -9.89
C ASP A 218 6.73 7.40 -11.30
N GLY A 219 5.59 8.11 -11.43
CA GLY A 219 4.83 8.26 -12.68
C GLY A 219 3.97 7.06 -13.06
N GLN A 220 3.87 6.03 -12.22
CA GLN A 220 3.05 4.85 -12.47
C GLN A 220 1.86 4.81 -11.49
N ASN A 221 0.66 4.55 -12.01
CA ASN A 221 -0.52 4.35 -11.17
C ASN A 221 -0.33 3.13 -10.27
N ILE A 222 -0.60 3.30 -9.00
CA ILE A 222 -0.64 2.24 -7.99
C ILE A 222 -2.04 2.17 -7.38
N ASP A 223 -2.39 1.01 -6.81
CA ASP A 223 -3.68 0.84 -6.17
C ASP A 223 -3.81 1.76 -4.94
N PRO A 224 -4.72 2.76 -4.98
CA PRO A 224 -4.88 3.71 -3.88
C PRO A 224 -5.31 3.05 -2.57
N PHE A 225 -5.96 1.89 -2.61
CA PHE A 225 -6.44 1.18 -1.43
C PHE A 225 -5.32 0.84 -0.45
N TYR A 226 -4.12 0.50 -0.96
CA TYR A 226 -2.96 0.17 -0.12
C TYR A 226 -2.24 1.38 0.45
N VAL A 227 -2.51 2.57 -0.09
CA VAL A 227 -1.89 3.83 0.33
C VAL A 227 -2.73 4.54 1.38
N LEU A 228 -4.05 4.54 1.17
CA LEU A 228 -5.00 5.21 2.05
C LEU A 228 -5.07 4.54 3.42
N LYS A 229 -4.75 5.29 4.46
CA LYS A 229 -4.94 4.91 5.86
C LYS A 229 -6.16 5.63 6.41
N ASN A 230 -6.94 4.94 7.21
CA ASN A 230 -8.11 5.46 7.96
C ASN A 230 -9.25 6.00 7.07
N ARG A 231 -10.29 5.21 7.00
CA ARG A 231 -11.65 5.68 6.70
C ARG A 231 -12.23 6.44 7.88
#